data_050a29057e60d048e26255c87d17806d
#
_entry.id   050a29057e60d048e26255c87d17806d
#
_cell.length_a   1.000
_cell.length_b   1.000
_cell.length_c   1.000
_cell.angle_alpha   90.00
_cell.angle_beta   90.00
_cell.angle_gamma   90.00
#
_symmetry.space_group_name_H-M   'P 1'
#
loop_
_entity.id
_entity.type
_entity.pdbx_description
1 polymer ?
#
loop_
_entity_poly.entity_id
_entity_poly.type
_entity_poly.pdbx_seq_one_letter_code
_entity_poly.pdbx_strand_id
1 'polypeptide(L)' 'MKQCMNSENLHRRLKKIIGQVQAIDRMIDEDVPCEDVLAQLNAAKSALHKVGQVVLEG' A
#
# COMPACT_ATOMS: atom_id res chain seq x y z
N MET A 1 10.85 -18.78 5.88
CA MET A 1 10.01 -17.69 5.39
C MET A 1 9.35 -17.98 4.05
N LYS A 2 10.07 -18.63 3.15
CA LYS A 2 9.55 -18.86 1.79
C LYS A 2 8.29 -19.71 1.78
N GLN A 3 8.18 -20.67 2.69
CA GLN A 3 7.03 -21.56 2.72
C GLN A 3 5.74 -20.86 3.12
N CYS A 4 5.84 -19.70 3.76
CA CYS A 4 4.69 -18.98 4.26
C CYS A 4 4.14 -17.96 3.29
N MET A 5 4.80 -17.74 2.14
CA MET A 5 4.47 -16.62 1.27
C MET A 5 4.34 -17.01 -0.17
N ASN A 6 3.34 -16.43 -0.82
CA ASN A 6 3.27 -16.40 -2.27
C ASN A 6 3.98 -15.13 -2.72
N SER A 7 5.28 -15.22 -3.02
CA SER A 7 6.10 -14.05 -3.29
C SER A 7 5.61 -13.26 -4.51
N GLU A 8 5.13 -13.94 -5.54
CA GLU A 8 4.62 -13.28 -6.73
C GLU A 8 3.41 -12.40 -6.41
N ASN A 9 2.47 -12.94 -5.64
CA ASN A 9 1.30 -12.20 -5.20
C ASN A 9 1.70 -11.01 -4.33
N LEU A 10 2.62 -11.21 -3.40
CA LEU A 10 3.07 -10.17 -2.50
C LEU A 10 3.78 -9.05 -3.25
N HIS A 11 4.64 -9.38 -4.21
CA HIS A 11 5.31 -8.37 -5.02
C HIS A 11 4.31 -7.52 -5.80
N ARG A 12 3.31 -8.15 -6.37
CA ARG A 12 2.28 -7.42 -7.11
C ARG A 12 1.52 -6.45 -6.21
N ARG A 13 1.16 -6.90 -5.02
CA ARG A 13 0.47 -6.05 -4.04
C ARG A 13 1.35 -4.89 -3.60
N LEU A 14 2.62 -5.17 -3.32
CA LEU A 14 3.55 -4.14 -2.87
C LEU A 14 3.83 -3.10 -3.96
N LYS A 15 3.92 -3.53 -5.22
CA LYS A 15 4.13 -2.58 -6.31
C LYS A 15 2.98 -1.60 -6.44
N LYS A 16 1.74 -2.07 -6.23
CA LYS A 16 0.58 -1.19 -6.24
C LYS A 16 0.65 -0.19 -5.09
N ILE A 17 1.07 -0.65 -3.92
CA ILE A 17 1.20 0.22 -2.74
C ILE A 17 2.31 1.24 -2.95
N ILE A 18 3.43 0.84 -3.53
CA ILE A 18 4.53 1.76 -3.85
C ILE A 18 4.02 2.87 -4.76
N GLY A 19 3.28 2.51 -5.82
CA GLY A 19 2.69 3.50 -6.72
C GLY A 19 1.72 4.43 -6.00
N GLN A 20 0.93 3.89 -5.08
CA GLN A 20 -0.01 4.68 -4.30
C GLN A 20 0.72 5.66 -3.38
N VAL A 21 1.79 5.21 -2.73
CA VAL A 21 2.59 6.08 -1.87
C VAL A 21 3.24 7.20 -2.68
N GLN A 22 3.76 6.88 -3.86
CA GLN A 22 4.33 7.90 -4.74
C GLN A 22 3.28 8.94 -5.15
N ALA A 23 2.06 8.49 -5.42
CA ALA A 23 0.98 9.42 -5.75
C ALA A 23 0.66 10.33 -4.55
N ILE A 24 0.65 9.78 -3.34
CA ILE A 24 0.43 10.57 -2.13
C ILE A 24 1.53 11.62 -1.97
N ASP A 25 2.77 11.24 -2.22
CA ASP A 25 3.90 12.16 -2.14
C ASP A 25 3.71 13.34 -3.09
N ARG A 26 3.26 13.07 -4.32
CA ARG A 26 2.98 14.15 -5.28
C ARG A 26 1.82 15.03 -4.83
N MET A 27 0.81 14.45 -4.19
CA MET A 27 -0.34 15.22 -3.71
C MET A 27 0.05 16.29 -2.70
N ILE A 28 1.10 16.03 -1.92
CA ILE A 28 1.59 16.99 -0.93
C ILE A 28 2.11 18.25 -1.59
N ASP A 29 2.72 18.13 -2.76
CA ASP A 29 3.25 19.27 -3.50
C ASP A 29 2.18 19.97 -4.34
N GLU A 30 1.04 19.33 -4.53
CA GLU A 30 -0.09 19.89 -5.26
C GLU A 30 -1.07 20.50 -4.26
N ASP A 31 -1.97 21.35 -4.77
CA ASP A 31 -2.94 22.02 -3.91
C ASP A 31 -4.14 21.11 -3.64
N VAL A 32 -3.87 19.97 -3.04
CA VAL A 32 -4.88 18.94 -2.76
C VAL A 32 -5.33 19.11 -1.30
N PRO A 33 -6.64 19.05 -1.01
CA PRO A 33 -7.12 19.14 0.36
C PRO A 33 -6.53 18.08 1.27
N CYS A 34 -6.26 18.45 2.52
CA CYS A 34 -5.66 17.54 3.50
C CYS A 34 -6.49 16.28 3.72
N GLU A 35 -7.80 16.39 3.68
CA GLU A 35 -8.69 15.25 3.87
C GLU A 35 -8.55 14.23 2.75
N ASP A 36 -8.26 14.67 1.53
CA ASP A 36 -8.02 13.74 0.43
C ASP A 36 -6.69 13.00 0.62
N VAL A 37 -5.67 13.71 1.10
CA VAL A 37 -4.38 13.08 1.41
C VAL A 37 -4.56 12.03 2.51
N LEU A 38 -5.31 12.37 3.56
CA LEU A 38 -5.59 11.45 4.65
C LEU A 38 -6.35 10.21 4.18
N ALA A 39 -7.31 10.40 3.27
CA ALA A 39 -8.06 9.28 2.72
C ALA A 39 -7.15 8.32 1.97
N GLN A 40 -6.20 8.86 1.19
CA GLN A 40 -5.24 8.03 0.46
C GLN A 40 -4.27 7.33 1.41
N LEU A 41 -3.85 8.01 2.47
CA LEU A 41 -3.00 7.39 3.47
C LEU A 41 -3.69 6.21 4.16
N ASN A 42 -4.97 6.37 4.48
CA ASN A 42 -5.74 5.29 5.07
C ASN A 42 -5.89 4.11 4.11
N ALA A 43 -6.07 4.39 2.83
CA ALA A 43 -6.14 3.33 1.83
C ALA A 43 -4.83 2.56 1.74
N ALA A 44 -3.69 3.27 1.74
CA ALA A 44 -2.37 2.65 1.72
C ALA A 44 -2.13 1.82 2.97
N LYS A 45 -2.53 2.33 4.12
CA LYS A 45 -2.42 1.63 5.39
C LYS A 45 -3.21 0.31 5.35
N SER A 46 -4.44 0.36 4.86
CA SER A 46 -5.27 -0.84 4.75
C SER A 46 -4.68 -1.86 3.79
N ALA A 47 -4.11 -1.38 2.68
CA ALA A 47 -3.46 -2.26 1.72
C ALA A 47 -2.25 -2.95 2.32
N LEU A 48 -1.44 -2.22 3.12
CA LEU A 48 -0.30 -2.82 3.81
C LEU A 48 -0.76 -3.83 4.86
N HIS A 49 -1.83 -3.53 5.56
CA HIS A 49 -2.41 -4.46 6.52
C HIS A 49 -2.79 -5.78 5.82
N LYS A 50 -3.40 -5.66 4.66
CA LYS A 50 -3.79 -6.83 3.88
C LYS A 50 -2.59 -7.65 3.44
N VAL A 51 -1.49 -7.00 3.08
CA VAL A 51 -0.24 -7.69 2.75
C VAL A 51 0.21 -8.54 3.94
N GLY A 52 0.16 -7.97 5.15
CA GLY A 52 0.51 -8.71 6.35
C GLY A 52 -0.36 -9.93 6.56
N GLN A 53 -1.67 -9.80 6.31
CA GLN A 53 -2.59 -10.93 6.41
C GLN A 53 -2.25 -12.02 5.41
N VAL A 54 -1.91 -11.64 4.18
CA VAL A 54 -1.55 -12.60 3.15
C VAL A 54 -0.28 -13.37 3.55
N VAL A 55 0.69 -12.68 4.13
CA VAL A 55 1.91 -13.34 4.63
C VAL A 55 1.56 -14.40 5.67
N LEU A 56 0.66 -14.06 6.60
CA LEU A 56 0.26 -14.98 7.68
C LEU A 56 -0.54 -16.17 7.16
N GLU A 57 -1.30 -15.98 6.11
CA GLU A 57 -2.10 -17.06 5.53
C GLU A 57 -1.24 -18.07 4.79
N GLY A 58 -0.07 -17.66 4.39
CA GLY A 58 0.83 -18.51 3.64
C GLY A 58 0.39 -18.73 2.24
#